data_1a1e35342856bf423e5646992610ba3f
#
_entry.id   1a1e35342856bf423e5646992610ba3f
#
_cell.length_a   1.000
_cell.length_b   1.000
_cell.length_c   1.000
_cell.angle_alpha   90.00
_cell.angle_beta   90.00
_cell.angle_gamma   90.00
#
_symmetry.space_group_name_H-M   'P 1'
#
loop_
_entity.id
_entity.type
_entity.pdbx_description
1 polymer ?
#
loop_
_entity_poly.entity_id
_entity_poly.type
_entity_poly.pdbx_seq_one_letter_code
_entity_poly.pdbx_strand_id
1 'polypeptide(L)'
;MKPLTILWQRLVKEGQTCDRCGGTHLELQRAVERLQGLLAPLGFEPRLETKQIDEPAFHASPLESNRIWIAGVPMEDWLGARVGSSRCCAACGDSDCRTVSVDNLTFETIPAALIVKAALAAAAHEQAGR
;
A
#
# COMPACT_ATOMS: atom_id res chain seq x y z
N MET A 1 2.11 -5.60 22.55
CA MET A 1 2.78 -5.87 21.27
C MET A 1 3.22 -4.57 20.62
N LYS A 2 4.30 -4.64 19.85
CA LYS A 2 4.80 -3.47 19.15
C LYS A 2 4.00 -3.25 17.86
N PRO A 3 3.52 -2.04 17.56
CA PRO A 3 2.76 -1.81 16.34
C PRO A 3 3.66 -1.87 15.09
N LEU A 4 3.17 -2.53 14.05
CA LEU A 4 3.75 -2.49 12.71
C LEU A 4 2.80 -1.70 11.84
N THR A 5 3.16 -0.46 11.54
CA THR A 5 2.28 0.46 10.84
C THR A 5 2.33 0.24 9.33
N ILE A 6 1.15 0.12 8.74
CA ILE A 6 0.93 0.10 7.30
C ILE A 6 0.20 1.40 6.97
N LEU A 7 0.87 2.31 6.27
CA LEU A 7 0.29 3.60 5.88
C LEU A 7 -0.08 3.55 4.41
N TRP A 8 -1.32 3.88 4.11
CA TRP A 8 -1.84 3.93 2.74
C TRP A 8 -2.30 5.34 2.40
N GLN A 9 -1.77 5.88 1.30
CA GLN A 9 -2.09 7.22 0.80
C GLN A 9 -2.88 7.10 -0.49
N ARG A 10 -3.99 7.83 -0.58
CA ARG A 10 -4.91 7.75 -1.72
C ARG A 10 -5.47 9.10 -2.11
N LEU A 11 -5.83 9.24 -3.38
CA LEU A 11 -6.63 10.36 -3.84
C LEU A 11 -8.07 10.20 -3.37
N VAL A 12 -8.63 11.27 -2.79
CA VAL A 12 -10.05 11.37 -2.48
C VAL A 12 -10.60 12.58 -3.21
N LYS A 13 -11.62 12.34 -4.05
CA LYS A 13 -12.31 13.37 -4.81
C LYS A 13 -13.77 13.38 -4.39
N GLU A 14 -14.24 14.53 -3.89
CA GLU A 14 -15.63 14.70 -3.42
C GLU A 14 -16.04 13.61 -2.39
N GLY A 15 -15.11 13.25 -1.51
CA GLY A 15 -15.33 12.23 -0.50
C GLY A 15 -15.27 10.78 -1.00
N GLN A 16 -14.94 10.58 -2.27
CA GLN A 16 -14.88 9.24 -2.87
C GLN A 16 -13.48 8.92 -3.38
N THR A 17 -13.15 7.62 -3.39
CA THR A 17 -11.92 7.12 -3.98
C THR A 17 -12.24 6.36 -5.27
N CYS A 18 -11.29 6.24 -6.20
CA CYS A 18 -11.50 5.51 -7.44
C CYS A 18 -11.51 3.99 -7.19
N ASP A 19 -12.00 3.21 -8.18
CA ASP A 19 -12.12 1.75 -8.06
C ASP A 19 -10.77 1.08 -7.80
N ARG A 20 -9.68 1.58 -8.39
CA ARG A 20 -8.34 1.05 -8.17
C ARG A 20 -7.92 1.20 -6.72
N CYS A 21 -8.08 2.39 -6.13
CA CYS A 21 -7.78 2.63 -4.74
C CYS A 21 -8.76 1.91 -3.82
N GLY A 22 -10.03 1.85 -4.19
CA GLY A 22 -11.05 1.09 -3.45
C GLY A 22 -10.73 -0.39 -3.40
N GLY A 23 -10.25 -0.96 -4.50
CA GLY A 23 -9.79 -2.36 -4.55
C GLY A 23 -8.60 -2.60 -3.64
N THR A 24 -7.63 -1.68 -3.63
CA THR A 24 -6.48 -1.76 -2.73
C THR A 24 -6.92 -1.66 -1.27
N HIS A 25 -7.92 -0.83 -0.95
CA HIS A 25 -8.45 -0.74 0.41
C HIS A 25 -8.98 -2.09 0.91
N LEU A 26 -9.76 -2.78 0.07
CA LEU A 26 -10.26 -4.12 0.42
C LEU A 26 -9.12 -5.11 0.63
N GLU A 27 -8.10 -5.06 -0.22
CA GLU A 27 -6.94 -5.94 -0.09
C GLU A 27 -6.11 -5.61 1.16
N LEU A 28 -6.03 -4.34 1.55
CA LEU A 28 -5.38 -3.94 2.80
C LEU A 28 -6.12 -4.48 4.01
N GLN A 29 -7.46 -4.43 4.01
CA GLN A 29 -8.25 -5.00 5.09
C GLN A 29 -8.04 -6.50 5.22
N ARG A 30 -7.98 -7.24 4.11
CA ARG A 30 -7.69 -8.67 4.08
C ARG A 30 -6.28 -8.97 4.59
N ALA A 31 -5.30 -8.16 4.18
CA ALA A 31 -3.92 -8.31 4.62
C ALA A 31 -3.79 -8.10 6.13
N VAL A 32 -4.41 -7.06 6.67
CA VAL A 32 -4.37 -6.77 8.12
C VAL A 32 -4.99 -7.92 8.90
N GLU A 33 -6.11 -8.46 8.43
CA GLU A 33 -6.76 -9.60 9.08
C GLU A 33 -5.83 -10.82 9.15
N ARG A 34 -5.17 -11.14 8.05
CA ARG A 34 -4.18 -12.24 8.02
C ARG A 34 -2.98 -11.96 8.91
N LEU A 35 -2.50 -10.72 8.90
CA LEU A 35 -1.31 -10.32 9.65
C LEU A 35 -1.53 -10.36 11.15
N GLN A 36 -2.75 -10.21 11.65
CA GLN A 36 -3.03 -10.35 13.08
C GLN A 36 -2.54 -11.69 13.61
N GLY A 37 -2.83 -12.77 12.90
CA GLY A 37 -2.37 -14.10 13.28
C GLY A 37 -0.89 -14.36 13.00
N LEU A 38 -0.38 -13.82 11.88
CA LEU A 38 1.00 -14.07 11.47
C LEU A 38 2.02 -13.25 12.28
N LEU A 39 1.66 -12.04 12.69
CA LEU A 39 2.57 -11.15 13.41
C LEU A 39 2.55 -11.36 14.92
N ALA A 40 1.47 -11.88 15.49
CA ALA A 40 1.36 -12.07 16.93
C ALA A 40 2.51 -12.93 17.51
N PRO A 41 2.88 -14.09 16.92
CA PRO A 41 4.02 -14.85 17.41
C PRO A 41 5.35 -14.12 17.33
N LEU A 42 5.45 -13.10 16.47
CA LEU A 42 6.66 -12.28 16.32
C LEU A 42 6.67 -11.07 17.24
N GLY A 43 5.61 -10.85 17.99
CA GLY A 43 5.50 -9.72 18.92
C GLY A 43 5.02 -8.43 18.30
N PHE A 44 4.39 -8.49 17.11
CA PHE A 44 3.89 -7.30 16.42
C PHE A 44 2.38 -7.35 16.25
N GLU A 45 1.80 -6.15 16.16
CA GLU A 45 0.39 -5.93 15.87
C GLU A 45 0.27 -5.07 14.60
N PRO A 46 -0.44 -5.54 13.56
CA PRO A 46 -0.61 -4.71 12.35
C PRO A 46 -1.53 -3.53 12.65
N ARG A 47 -1.12 -2.34 12.19
CA ARG A 47 -1.91 -1.13 12.34
C ARG A 47 -2.03 -0.45 10.99
N LEU A 48 -3.25 -0.35 10.48
CA LEU A 48 -3.53 0.34 9.23
C LEU A 48 -3.85 1.80 9.50
N GLU A 49 -3.10 2.70 8.85
CA GLU A 49 -3.37 4.12 8.84
C GLU A 49 -3.59 4.57 7.40
N THR A 50 -4.44 5.57 7.21
CA THR A 50 -4.74 6.10 5.88
C THR A 50 -4.45 7.58 5.83
N LYS A 51 -3.96 8.04 4.67
CA LYS A 51 -3.71 9.45 4.40
C LYS A 51 -4.38 9.82 3.08
N GLN A 52 -5.06 10.95 3.05
CA GLN A 52 -5.74 11.43 1.85
C GLN A 52 -4.91 12.51 1.17
N ILE A 53 -4.90 12.49 -0.17
CA ILE A 53 -4.38 13.59 -0.97
C ILE A 53 -5.53 14.16 -1.79
N ASP A 54 -5.51 15.47 -2.02
CA ASP A 54 -6.52 16.16 -2.82
C ASP A 54 -6.14 16.15 -4.30
N GLU A 55 -7.05 16.66 -5.14
CA GLU A 55 -6.83 16.72 -6.58
C GLU A 55 -5.60 17.53 -6.98
N PRO A 56 -5.34 18.74 -6.42
CA PRO A 56 -4.13 19.47 -6.77
C PRO A 56 -2.84 18.71 -6.45
N ALA A 57 -2.77 18.05 -5.29
CA ALA A 57 -1.62 17.25 -4.92
C ALA A 57 -1.47 16.04 -5.84
N PHE A 58 -2.59 15.40 -6.22
CA PHE A 58 -2.58 14.27 -7.14
C PHE A 58 -2.09 14.69 -8.52
N HIS A 59 -2.58 15.80 -9.07
CA HIS A 59 -2.16 16.27 -10.39
C HIS A 59 -0.69 16.69 -10.43
N ALA A 60 -0.17 17.20 -9.31
CA ALA A 60 1.25 17.51 -9.20
C ALA A 60 2.12 16.27 -9.19
N SER A 61 1.63 15.18 -8.57
CA SER A 61 2.38 13.92 -8.42
C SER A 61 1.41 12.73 -8.42
N PRO A 62 0.93 12.28 -9.60
CA PRO A 62 -0.08 11.21 -9.66
C PRO A 62 0.37 9.89 -9.04
N LEU A 63 1.67 9.59 -9.04
CA LEU A 63 2.19 8.36 -8.46
C LEU A 63 2.15 8.34 -6.93
N GLU A 64 1.80 9.44 -6.28
CA GLU A 64 1.57 9.48 -4.84
C GLU A 64 0.22 8.89 -4.42
N SER A 65 -0.70 8.69 -5.36
CA SER A 65 -1.95 7.99 -5.09
C SER A 65 -1.72 6.48 -5.05
N ASN A 66 -2.44 5.81 -4.16
CA ASN A 66 -2.34 4.35 -3.97
C ASN A 66 -0.95 3.90 -3.54
N ARG A 67 -0.28 4.70 -2.75
CA ARG A 67 1.06 4.44 -2.24
C ARG A 67 0.99 3.86 -0.83
N ILE A 68 1.84 2.87 -0.57
CA ILE A 68 1.87 2.15 0.71
C ILE A 68 3.27 2.22 1.31
N TRP A 69 3.35 2.53 2.62
CA TRP A 69 4.58 2.42 3.42
C TRP A 69 4.33 1.39 4.51
N ILE A 70 5.33 0.59 4.80
CA ILE A 70 5.29 -0.39 5.89
C ILE A 70 6.50 -0.15 6.79
N ALA A 71 6.25 0.08 8.07
CA ALA A 71 7.28 0.45 9.04
C ALA A 71 8.10 1.67 8.59
N GLY A 72 7.44 2.63 7.93
CA GLY A 72 8.07 3.87 7.47
C GLY A 72 8.87 3.74 6.17
N VAL A 73 8.90 2.56 5.55
CA VAL A 73 9.64 2.30 4.31
C VAL A 73 8.65 1.97 3.20
N PRO A 74 8.82 2.51 1.97
CA PRO A 74 7.92 2.17 0.88
C PRO A 74 7.82 0.67 0.67
N MET A 75 6.58 0.19 0.42
CA MET A 75 6.32 -1.25 0.26
C MET A 75 7.18 -1.88 -0.84
N GLU A 76 7.39 -1.17 -1.94
CA GLU A 76 8.19 -1.64 -3.06
C GLU A 76 9.65 -1.91 -2.66
N ASP A 77 10.18 -1.20 -1.68
CA ASP A 77 11.54 -1.42 -1.19
C ASP A 77 11.64 -2.72 -0.40
N TRP A 78 10.57 -3.09 0.34
CA TRP A 78 10.54 -4.39 1.02
C TRP A 78 10.46 -5.56 0.06
N LEU A 79 9.84 -5.36 -1.10
CA LEU A 79 9.58 -6.42 -2.09
C LEU A 79 10.64 -6.49 -3.19
N GLY A 80 11.50 -5.49 -3.31
CA GLY A 80 12.35 -5.36 -4.49
C GLY A 80 11.52 -5.11 -5.74
N ALA A 81 10.36 -4.47 -5.59
CA ALA A 81 9.42 -4.22 -6.66
C ALA A 81 9.75 -2.94 -7.42
N ARG A 82 9.19 -2.80 -8.62
CA ARG A 82 9.30 -1.60 -9.44
C ARG A 82 8.00 -0.81 -9.40
N VAL A 83 8.12 0.50 -9.42
CA VAL A 83 6.98 1.41 -9.51
C VAL A 83 6.88 1.89 -10.95
N GLY A 84 5.68 1.83 -11.51
CA GLY A 84 5.38 2.35 -12.83
C GLY A 84 4.09 3.14 -12.80
N SER A 85 3.52 3.36 -13.98
CA SER A 85 2.25 4.05 -14.10
C SER A 85 1.40 3.41 -15.19
N SER A 86 0.09 3.52 -15.03
CA SER A 86 -0.88 3.19 -16.05
C SER A 86 -2.03 4.19 -15.99
N ARG A 87 -2.79 4.29 -17.08
CA ARG A 87 -3.87 5.26 -17.15
C ARG A 87 -4.87 5.05 -16.02
N CYS A 88 -5.24 6.14 -15.35
CA CYS A 88 -6.23 6.10 -14.29
C CYS A 88 -7.63 5.77 -14.82
N CYS A 89 -8.52 5.38 -13.90
CA CYS A 89 -9.93 5.26 -14.18
C CYS A 89 -10.55 6.66 -14.46
N ALA A 90 -11.78 6.68 -14.94
CA ALA A 90 -12.47 7.92 -15.29
C ALA A 90 -12.54 8.94 -14.13
N ALA A 91 -12.60 8.46 -12.89
CA ALA A 91 -12.65 9.32 -11.70
C ALA A 91 -11.38 10.14 -11.50
N CYS A 92 -10.24 9.67 -12.02
CA CYS A 92 -8.95 10.35 -11.90
C CYS A 92 -8.62 11.22 -13.11
N GLY A 93 -9.48 11.26 -14.14
CA GLY A 93 -9.29 12.02 -15.36
C GLY A 93 -8.23 11.39 -16.27
N ASP A 94 -7.46 12.24 -16.97
CA ASP A 94 -6.43 11.79 -17.92
C ASP A 94 -5.07 11.52 -17.26
N SER A 95 -5.01 11.54 -15.94
CA SER A 95 -3.76 11.30 -15.20
C SER A 95 -3.41 9.82 -15.17
N ASP A 96 -2.11 9.51 -15.09
CA ASP A 96 -1.64 8.15 -14.84
C ASP A 96 -1.62 7.88 -13.33
N CYS A 97 -1.92 6.63 -12.96
CA CYS A 97 -1.87 6.19 -11.58
C CYS A 97 -0.74 5.19 -11.37
N ARG A 98 -0.36 5.04 -10.10
CA ARG A 98 0.73 4.17 -9.68
C ARG A 98 0.45 2.70 -9.94
N THR A 99 1.45 1.98 -10.45
CA THR A 99 1.45 0.52 -10.53
C THR A 99 2.65 -0.02 -9.77
N VAL A 100 2.55 -1.27 -9.32
CA VAL A 100 3.65 -2.00 -8.68
C VAL A 100 3.89 -3.28 -9.47
N SER A 101 5.15 -3.53 -9.84
CA SER A 101 5.52 -4.72 -10.61
C SER A 101 6.47 -5.60 -9.81
N VAL A 102 6.12 -6.89 -9.70
CA VAL A 102 6.92 -7.91 -9.01
C VAL A 102 6.95 -9.15 -9.91
N ASP A 103 8.15 -9.68 -10.17
CA ASP A 103 8.35 -10.91 -10.95
C ASP A 103 7.61 -10.89 -12.31
N ASN A 104 7.70 -9.77 -13.02
CA ASN A 104 7.07 -9.55 -14.33
C ASN A 104 5.54 -9.43 -14.31
N LEU A 105 4.95 -9.37 -13.12
CA LEU A 105 3.51 -9.10 -12.95
C LEU A 105 3.33 -7.65 -12.51
N THR A 106 2.42 -6.94 -13.19
CA THR A 106 2.11 -5.54 -12.89
C THR A 106 0.72 -5.45 -12.26
N PHE A 107 0.63 -4.79 -11.12
CA PHE A 107 -0.61 -4.64 -10.35
C PHE A 107 -1.05 -3.19 -10.30
N GLU A 108 -2.31 -2.94 -10.68
CA GLU A 108 -2.97 -1.64 -10.50
C GLU A 108 -3.65 -1.57 -9.14
N THR A 109 -4.28 -2.66 -8.73
CA THR A 109 -4.79 -2.88 -7.38
C THR A 109 -3.80 -3.75 -6.64
N ILE A 110 -3.34 -3.32 -5.48
CA ILE A 110 -2.30 -4.03 -4.75
C ILE A 110 -2.91 -5.24 -4.02
N PRO A 111 -2.49 -6.48 -4.36
CA PRO A 111 -3.08 -7.66 -3.73
C PRO A 111 -2.60 -7.86 -2.29
N ALA A 112 -3.49 -8.43 -1.48
CA ALA A 112 -3.21 -8.72 -0.07
C ALA A 112 -1.93 -9.53 0.12
N ALA A 113 -1.66 -10.48 -0.78
CA ALA A 113 -0.47 -11.33 -0.70
C ALA A 113 0.83 -10.53 -0.71
N LEU A 114 0.91 -9.47 -1.52
CA LEU A 114 2.09 -8.62 -1.57
C LEU A 114 2.23 -7.78 -0.30
N ILE A 115 1.11 -7.28 0.22
CA ILE A 115 1.11 -6.51 1.46
C ILE A 115 1.57 -7.38 2.63
N VAL A 116 1.06 -8.59 2.72
CA VAL A 116 1.46 -9.56 3.75
C VAL A 116 2.95 -9.88 3.63
N LYS A 117 3.43 -10.14 2.43
CA LYS A 117 4.85 -10.44 2.19
C LYS A 117 5.76 -9.29 2.64
N ALA A 118 5.40 -8.07 2.28
CA ALA A 118 6.17 -6.88 2.66
C ALA A 118 6.15 -6.67 4.18
N ALA A 119 5.01 -6.85 4.82
CA ALA A 119 4.88 -6.69 6.27
C ALA A 119 5.71 -7.75 7.04
N LEU A 120 5.73 -8.99 6.55
CA LEU A 120 6.55 -10.04 7.16
C LEU A 120 8.05 -9.73 6.99
N ALA A 121 8.45 -9.20 5.84
CA ALA A 121 9.83 -8.76 5.62
C ALA A 121 10.21 -7.63 6.60
N ALA A 122 9.31 -6.67 6.79
CA ALA A 122 9.51 -5.57 7.73
C ALA A 122 9.64 -6.08 9.17
N ALA A 123 8.78 -7.00 9.58
CA ALA A 123 8.83 -7.59 10.92
C ALA A 123 10.14 -8.35 11.14
N ALA A 124 10.59 -9.12 10.16
CA ALA A 124 11.86 -9.85 10.25
C ALA A 124 13.04 -8.87 10.38
N HIS A 125 13.01 -7.77 9.64
CA HIS A 125 14.05 -6.74 9.71
C HIS A 125 14.06 -6.07 11.10
N GLU A 126 12.90 -5.74 11.63
CA GLU A 126 12.79 -5.13 12.97
C GLU A 126 13.32 -6.07 14.06
N GLN A 127 13.05 -7.37 13.95
CA GLN A 127 13.57 -8.36 14.89
C GLN A 127 15.09 -8.50 14.79
N ALA A 128 15.63 -8.51 13.59
CA ALA A 128 17.07 -8.64 13.36
C ALA A 128 17.87 -7.41 13.84
N GLY A 129 17.22 -6.26 13.92
CA GLY A 129 17.84 -5.03 14.41
C GLY A 129 17.90 -4.88 15.92
N ARG A 130 17.46 -5.88 16.68
CA ARG A 130 17.44 -5.85 18.16
C ARG A 130 18.66 -6.47 18.78
#